data_f71cb047cfbb559f7e9f6121871165e1
#
_entry.id   f71cb047cfbb559f7e9f6121871165e1
#
_cell.length_a   1.000
_cell.length_b   1.000
_cell.length_c   1.000
_cell.angle_alpha   90.00
_cell.angle_beta   90.00
_cell.angle_gamma   90.00
#
_symmetry.space_group_name_H-M   'P 1'
#
loop_
_entity.id
_entity.type
_entity.pdbx_description
1 polymer ?
#
loop_
_entity_poly.entity_id
_entity_poly.type
_entity_poly.pdbx_seq_one_letter_code
_entity_poly.pdbx_strand_id
1 'polypeptide(L)'
;MFDIIIKGKIVTADRVVDGCIGIKDEKIEKIFGREEKFSAKKIIDVKNSYIFPGFIDTHAHLNDPGYTWREDYAHGTAAAAVGGYTTILDMPLQNNPSLTNMRAFEQKKDAVKGQAYVDYCFWGGLIPDNLNELKDLKEKGCKFFKAFIGPVSSDYSSMNYGQAYEAMTILQKLNARAGFHCEDYTIIKHLEKRMREERKTTWSSYLEARTVVAELIATEAVIEMANKT
;
A
#
# COMPACT_ATOMS: atom_id res chain seq x y z
N MET A 1 27.85 18.10 -17.79
CA MET A 1 26.59 18.60 -18.40
C MET A 1 25.47 17.66 -17.93
N PHE A 2 24.42 18.22 -17.39
CA PHE A 2 23.22 17.43 -16.97
C PHE A 2 22.30 17.15 -18.16
N ASP A 3 21.48 16.13 -18.05
CA ASP A 3 20.41 15.91 -19.04
C ASP A 3 19.28 16.92 -18.79
N ILE A 4 18.88 17.07 -17.52
CA ILE A 4 17.83 18.01 -17.12
C ILE A 4 18.28 18.78 -15.88
N ILE A 5 17.97 20.10 -15.85
CA ILE A 5 17.98 20.91 -14.63
C ILE A 5 16.55 21.34 -14.34
N ILE A 6 16.07 21.10 -13.12
CA ILE A 6 14.79 21.60 -12.64
C ILE A 6 15.05 22.66 -11.57
N LYS A 7 14.47 23.88 -11.75
CA LYS A 7 14.62 25.02 -10.84
C LYS A 7 13.32 25.29 -10.10
N GLY A 8 13.36 25.42 -8.78
CA GLY A 8 12.17 25.70 -7.96
C GLY A 8 12.44 25.55 -6.47
N LYS A 9 11.37 25.43 -5.67
CA LYS A 9 11.43 25.17 -4.23
C LYS A 9 11.50 23.67 -3.98
N ILE A 10 12.69 23.16 -3.75
CA ILE A 10 12.97 21.72 -3.58
C ILE A 10 12.61 21.32 -2.16
N VAL A 11 11.69 20.38 -2.00
CA VAL A 11 11.30 19.82 -0.71
C VAL A 11 12.18 18.61 -0.42
N THR A 12 12.91 18.66 0.69
CA THR A 12 13.70 17.56 1.22
C THR A 12 13.06 17.03 2.51
N ALA A 13 13.62 16.01 3.14
CA ALA A 13 13.09 15.44 4.37
C ALA A 13 13.07 16.43 5.56
N ASP A 14 13.95 17.44 5.55
CA ASP A 14 14.21 18.33 6.68
C ASP A 14 13.94 19.82 6.37
N ARG A 15 13.93 20.22 5.10
CA ARG A 15 13.80 21.63 4.71
C ARG A 15 13.33 21.84 3.28
N VAL A 16 12.97 23.07 2.99
CA VAL A 16 12.73 23.55 1.61
C VAL A 16 13.92 24.39 1.16
N VAL A 17 14.47 24.07 0.01
CA VAL A 17 15.62 24.77 -0.59
C VAL A 17 15.19 25.45 -1.88
N ASP A 18 15.37 26.75 -2.01
CA ASP A 18 15.24 27.42 -3.31
C ASP A 18 16.51 27.17 -4.14
N GLY A 19 16.39 26.38 -5.21
CA GLY A 19 17.56 25.88 -5.90
C GLY A 19 17.25 25.12 -7.18
N CYS A 20 18.22 24.30 -7.55
CA CYS A 20 18.21 23.50 -8.77
C CYS A 20 18.49 22.02 -8.45
N ILE A 21 17.82 21.13 -9.17
CA ILE A 21 18.12 19.69 -9.21
C ILE A 21 18.76 19.40 -10.56
N GLY A 22 19.99 18.89 -10.55
CA GLY A 22 20.68 18.37 -11.74
C GLY A 22 20.45 16.87 -11.87
N ILE A 23 19.88 16.47 -13.02
CA ILE A 23 19.59 15.08 -13.35
C ILE A 23 20.52 14.65 -14.48
N LYS A 24 21.14 13.48 -14.33
CA LYS A 24 21.98 12.84 -15.32
C LYS A 24 21.81 11.32 -15.25
N ASP A 25 21.73 10.69 -16.41
CA ASP A 25 21.53 9.26 -16.53
C ASP A 25 20.38 8.76 -15.64
N GLU A 26 19.21 9.44 -15.72
CA GLU A 26 17.97 9.18 -14.99
C GLU A 26 18.06 9.29 -13.44
N LYS A 27 19.16 9.85 -12.92
CA LYS A 27 19.38 9.98 -11.48
C LYS A 27 19.56 11.44 -11.07
N ILE A 28 19.13 11.79 -9.87
CA ILE A 28 19.48 13.06 -9.24
C ILE A 28 20.97 12.99 -8.89
N GLU A 29 21.80 13.77 -9.62
CA GLU A 29 23.25 13.79 -9.41
C GLU A 29 23.63 14.86 -8.37
N LYS A 30 22.95 16.02 -8.38
CA LYS A 30 23.27 17.14 -7.49
C LYS A 30 22.06 18.03 -7.23
N ILE A 31 21.98 18.55 -6.00
CA ILE A 31 21.15 19.70 -5.63
C ILE A 31 22.08 20.88 -5.37
N PHE A 32 21.78 22.05 -5.95
CA PHE A 32 22.65 23.23 -5.90
C PHE A 32 21.85 24.52 -5.92
N GLY A 33 22.52 25.63 -5.60
CA GLY A 33 21.89 26.96 -5.57
C GLY A 33 21.52 27.50 -6.95
N ARG A 34 20.53 28.41 -7.03
CA ARG A 34 20.08 29.02 -8.31
C ARG A 34 21.17 29.78 -9.03
N GLU A 35 22.12 30.36 -8.31
CA GLU A 35 23.19 31.20 -8.85
C GLU A 35 24.35 30.37 -9.43
N GLU A 36 24.42 29.09 -9.12
CA GLU A 36 25.46 28.22 -9.66
C GLU A 36 25.21 27.96 -11.14
N LYS A 37 26.25 28.09 -11.95
CA LYS A 37 26.18 27.92 -13.41
C LYS A 37 26.50 26.50 -13.79
N PHE A 38 25.54 25.84 -14.39
CA PHE A 38 25.69 24.50 -14.96
C PHE A 38 25.05 24.43 -16.34
N SER A 39 25.55 23.53 -17.17
CA SER A 39 24.98 23.26 -18.49
C SER A 39 24.09 22.04 -18.44
N ALA A 40 22.96 22.07 -19.13
CA ALA A 40 22.05 20.96 -19.31
C ALA A 40 21.46 20.92 -20.72
N LYS A 41 21.05 19.77 -21.18
CA LYS A 41 20.30 19.61 -22.43
C LYS A 41 18.92 20.28 -22.36
N LYS A 42 18.29 20.22 -21.18
CA LYS A 42 16.96 20.80 -20.92
C LYS A 42 16.93 21.47 -19.55
N ILE A 43 16.32 22.67 -19.49
CA ILE A 43 16.07 23.39 -18.23
C ILE A 43 14.57 23.56 -18.08
N ILE A 44 14.04 23.17 -16.91
CA ILE A 44 12.65 23.35 -16.51
C ILE A 44 12.65 24.30 -15.32
N ASP A 45 12.13 25.50 -15.50
CA ASP A 45 11.98 26.48 -14.41
C ASP A 45 10.51 26.51 -13.97
N VAL A 46 10.22 25.93 -12.82
CA VAL A 46 8.87 25.92 -12.22
C VAL A 46 8.62 27.15 -11.35
N LYS A 47 9.52 28.15 -11.43
CA LYS A 47 9.44 29.44 -10.71
C LYS A 47 9.32 29.24 -9.18
N ASN A 48 8.16 29.62 -8.63
CA ASN A 48 7.87 29.52 -7.20
C ASN A 48 7.20 28.22 -6.77
N SER A 49 6.99 27.28 -7.69
CA SER A 49 6.37 26.00 -7.37
C SER A 49 7.31 25.10 -6.58
N TYR A 50 6.71 24.21 -5.79
CA TYR A 50 7.44 23.20 -5.04
C TYR A 50 7.78 22.00 -5.91
N ILE A 51 8.97 21.46 -5.70
CA ILE A 51 9.45 20.24 -6.35
C ILE A 51 9.56 19.17 -5.26
N PHE A 52 8.74 18.13 -5.38
CA PHE A 52 8.75 16.98 -4.48
C PHE A 52 9.44 15.79 -5.14
N PRO A 53 10.01 14.86 -4.37
CA PRO A 53 10.23 13.49 -4.84
C PRO A 53 8.91 12.89 -5.34
N GLY A 54 8.96 11.96 -6.28
CA GLY A 54 7.77 11.19 -6.67
C GLY A 54 7.16 10.50 -5.44
N PHE A 55 5.84 10.61 -5.29
CA PHE A 55 5.15 10.00 -4.16
C PHE A 55 5.09 8.48 -4.32
N ILE A 56 5.02 7.79 -3.19
CA ILE A 56 4.84 6.34 -3.11
C ILE A 56 3.51 6.08 -2.43
N ASP A 57 2.57 5.46 -3.14
CA ASP A 57 1.33 4.97 -2.54
C ASP A 57 1.56 3.58 -1.97
N THR A 58 1.55 3.47 -0.66
CA THR A 58 1.80 2.20 0.03
C THR A 58 0.56 1.35 0.22
N HIS A 59 -0.63 1.81 -0.20
CA HIS A 59 -1.91 1.15 0.03
C HIS A 59 -2.90 1.41 -1.11
N ALA A 60 -2.57 0.96 -2.32
CA ALA A 60 -3.44 1.08 -3.47
C ALA A 60 -4.25 -0.22 -3.70
N HIS A 61 -5.45 -0.08 -4.25
CA HIS A 61 -6.27 -1.21 -4.69
C HIS A 61 -6.58 -1.07 -6.18
N LEU A 62 -5.79 -1.75 -7.02
CA LEU A 62 -6.06 -1.90 -8.43
C LEU A 62 -6.76 -3.24 -8.66
N ASN A 63 -7.95 -3.20 -9.28
CA ASN A 63 -8.87 -4.33 -9.30
C ASN A 63 -8.58 -5.36 -10.42
N ASP A 64 -7.34 -5.46 -10.84
CA ASP A 64 -6.85 -6.36 -11.88
C ASP A 64 -5.93 -7.45 -11.26
N PRO A 65 -6.19 -8.72 -11.51
CA PRO A 65 -7.25 -9.32 -12.32
C PRO A 65 -8.61 -9.43 -11.63
N GLY A 66 -9.66 -9.58 -12.42
CA GLY A 66 -10.96 -10.08 -12.00
C GLY A 66 -12.06 -9.04 -11.82
N TYR A 67 -11.73 -7.79 -11.46
CA TYR A 67 -12.69 -6.71 -11.28
C TYR A 67 -12.36 -5.48 -12.12
N THR A 68 -11.79 -5.68 -13.30
CA THR A 68 -11.34 -4.62 -14.23
C THR A 68 -12.43 -3.66 -14.68
N TRP A 69 -13.71 -4.04 -14.53
CA TRP A 69 -14.86 -3.15 -14.74
C TRP A 69 -14.94 -2.02 -13.71
N ARG A 70 -14.30 -2.17 -12.54
CA ARG A 70 -14.18 -1.11 -11.53
C ARG A 70 -13.01 -0.20 -11.83
N GLU A 71 -11.85 -0.79 -12.05
CA GLU A 71 -10.60 -0.15 -12.43
C GLU A 71 -9.62 -1.20 -12.92
N ASP A 72 -8.98 -0.97 -14.05
CA ASP A 72 -7.88 -1.78 -14.54
C ASP A 72 -6.51 -1.16 -14.16
N TYR A 73 -5.46 -1.90 -14.42
CA TYR A 73 -4.11 -1.48 -14.04
C TYR A 73 -3.61 -0.26 -14.84
N ALA A 74 -4.00 -0.16 -16.11
CA ALA A 74 -3.60 0.97 -16.96
C ALA A 74 -4.23 2.28 -16.48
N HIS A 75 -5.52 2.30 -16.21
CA HIS A 75 -6.22 3.51 -15.74
C HIS A 75 -5.78 3.91 -14.32
N GLY A 76 -5.69 2.95 -13.39
CA GLY A 76 -5.28 3.25 -12.02
C GLY A 76 -3.86 3.78 -11.92
N THR A 77 -2.92 3.18 -12.66
CA THR A 77 -1.52 3.65 -12.67
C THR A 77 -1.33 4.96 -13.43
N ALA A 78 -2.13 5.22 -14.48
CA ALA A 78 -2.16 6.53 -15.14
C ALA A 78 -2.68 7.63 -14.21
N ALA A 79 -3.74 7.34 -13.42
CA ALA A 79 -4.25 8.25 -12.40
C ALA A 79 -3.19 8.54 -11.32
N ALA A 80 -2.48 7.50 -10.86
CA ALA A 80 -1.35 7.65 -9.93
C ALA A 80 -0.27 8.57 -10.50
N ALA A 81 0.15 8.36 -11.75
CA ALA A 81 1.15 9.21 -12.41
C ALA A 81 0.72 10.68 -12.48
N VAL A 82 -0.54 10.95 -12.86
CA VAL A 82 -1.10 12.31 -12.90
C VAL A 82 -1.16 12.92 -11.48
N GLY A 83 -1.39 12.11 -10.44
CA GLY A 83 -1.37 12.53 -9.05
C GLY A 83 0.03 12.77 -8.48
N GLY A 84 1.10 12.51 -9.26
CA GLY A 84 2.49 12.68 -8.82
C GLY A 84 3.09 11.46 -8.11
N TYR A 85 2.39 10.33 -8.14
CA TYR A 85 2.94 9.07 -7.65
C TYR A 85 3.83 8.42 -8.71
N THR A 86 4.97 7.94 -8.29
CA THR A 86 5.92 7.22 -9.15
C THR A 86 6.00 5.74 -8.84
N THR A 87 5.45 5.34 -7.70
CA THR A 87 5.42 3.96 -7.24
C THR A 87 4.13 3.69 -6.47
N ILE A 88 3.53 2.54 -6.70
CA ILE A 88 2.38 2.04 -5.93
C ILE A 88 2.67 0.66 -5.36
N LEU A 89 2.13 0.40 -4.17
CA LEU A 89 2.11 -0.92 -3.55
C LEU A 89 0.66 -1.42 -3.57
N ASP A 90 0.38 -2.34 -4.48
CA ASP A 90 -0.96 -2.82 -4.75
C ASP A 90 -1.36 -3.94 -3.79
N MET A 91 -2.52 -3.79 -3.16
CA MET A 91 -3.05 -4.69 -2.14
C MET A 91 -3.47 -6.05 -2.73
N PRO A 92 -3.41 -7.13 -1.92
CA PRO A 92 -3.64 -8.50 -2.38
C PRO A 92 -5.10 -8.87 -2.58
N LEU A 93 -6.03 -8.05 -2.10
CA LEU A 93 -7.47 -8.30 -2.16
C LEU A 93 -8.17 -7.33 -3.13
N GLN A 94 -9.45 -7.54 -3.36
CA GLN A 94 -10.22 -6.91 -4.45
C GLN A 94 -9.65 -7.27 -5.83
N ASN A 95 -9.08 -8.44 -5.91
CA ASN A 95 -8.65 -9.14 -7.12
C ASN A 95 -9.30 -10.52 -7.11
N ASN A 96 -9.47 -11.11 -8.27
CA ASN A 96 -9.95 -12.49 -8.39
C ASN A 96 -9.02 -13.29 -9.32
N PRO A 97 -8.20 -14.18 -8.75
CA PRO A 97 -8.09 -14.52 -7.33
C PRO A 97 -7.34 -13.46 -6.49
N SER A 98 -7.62 -13.41 -5.17
CA SER A 98 -6.80 -12.65 -4.23
C SER A 98 -5.38 -13.21 -4.17
N LEU A 99 -4.37 -12.34 -4.00
CA LEU A 99 -2.95 -12.73 -4.05
C LEU A 99 -2.51 -13.41 -2.74
N THR A 100 -2.93 -14.65 -2.54
CA THR A 100 -2.66 -15.42 -1.31
C THR A 100 -1.73 -16.62 -1.52
N ASN A 101 -1.35 -16.92 -2.75
CA ASN A 101 -0.47 -18.03 -3.10
C ASN A 101 0.30 -17.76 -4.40
N MET A 102 1.26 -18.62 -4.72
CA MET A 102 2.11 -18.47 -5.91
C MET A 102 1.34 -18.49 -7.22
N ARG A 103 0.27 -19.27 -7.33
CA ARG A 103 -0.55 -19.31 -8.55
C ARG A 103 -1.22 -17.95 -8.78
N ALA A 104 -1.81 -17.36 -7.74
CA ALA A 104 -2.43 -16.03 -7.82
C ALA A 104 -1.40 -14.93 -8.10
N PHE A 105 -0.17 -15.06 -7.57
CA PHE A 105 0.93 -14.14 -7.86
C PHE A 105 1.28 -14.12 -9.36
N GLU A 106 1.52 -15.28 -9.96
CA GLU A 106 1.87 -15.34 -11.39
C GLU A 106 0.69 -14.89 -12.26
N GLN A 107 -0.55 -15.24 -11.92
CA GLN A 107 -1.73 -14.76 -12.63
C GLN A 107 -1.83 -13.22 -12.60
N LYS A 108 -1.64 -12.59 -11.44
CA LYS A 108 -1.67 -11.12 -11.31
C LYS A 108 -0.54 -10.49 -12.09
N LYS A 109 0.68 -11.00 -11.95
CA LYS A 109 1.85 -10.51 -12.66
C LYS A 109 1.67 -10.55 -14.18
N ASP A 110 1.11 -11.63 -14.70
CA ASP A 110 0.84 -11.77 -16.15
C ASP A 110 -0.28 -10.83 -16.61
N ALA A 111 -1.33 -10.68 -15.81
CA ALA A 111 -2.45 -9.81 -16.13
C ALA A 111 -2.00 -8.34 -16.26
N VAL A 112 -1.14 -7.84 -15.37
CA VAL A 112 -0.73 -6.42 -15.36
C VAL A 112 0.50 -6.11 -16.22
N LYS A 113 1.09 -7.12 -16.85
CA LYS A 113 2.31 -6.97 -17.64
C LYS A 113 2.14 -5.96 -18.77
N GLY A 114 2.98 -4.93 -18.76
CA GLY A 114 2.99 -3.89 -19.80
C GLY A 114 1.85 -2.86 -19.68
N GLN A 115 1.05 -2.90 -18.60
CA GLN A 115 -0.03 -1.95 -18.39
C GLN A 115 0.35 -0.74 -17.52
N ALA A 116 1.36 -0.89 -16.67
CA ALA A 116 1.69 0.11 -15.66
C ALA A 116 2.40 1.35 -16.22
N TYR A 117 1.96 2.52 -15.81
CA TYR A 117 2.60 3.82 -16.10
C TYR A 117 3.57 4.27 -14.99
N VAL A 118 3.53 3.63 -13.81
CA VAL A 118 4.43 3.87 -12.68
C VAL A 118 5.01 2.54 -12.20
N ASP A 119 6.06 2.60 -11.40
CA ASP A 119 6.58 1.40 -10.74
C ASP A 119 5.55 0.81 -9.78
N TYR A 120 5.58 -0.50 -9.61
CA TYR A 120 4.65 -1.17 -8.71
C TYR A 120 5.29 -2.35 -7.97
N CYS A 121 4.69 -2.65 -6.83
CA CYS A 121 5.00 -3.82 -6.01
C CYS A 121 3.69 -4.43 -5.51
N PHE A 122 3.65 -5.75 -5.33
CA PHE A 122 2.50 -6.43 -4.77
C PHE A 122 2.67 -6.69 -3.28
N TRP A 123 1.62 -6.41 -2.51
CA TRP A 123 1.43 -7.01 -1.21
C TRP A 123 1.01 -8.46 -1.38
N GLY A 124 1.58 -9.38 -0.58
CA GLY A 124 1.03 -10.71 -0.41
C GLY A 124 -0.17 -10.70 0.53
N GLY A 125 -1.10 -11.61 0.33
CA GLY A 125 -2.17 -11.85 1.29
C GLY A 125 -1.64 -12.63 2.49
N LEU A 126 -2.16 -12.31 3.68
CA LEU A 126 -1.91 -13.01 4.92
C LEU A 126 -3.25 -13.47 5.49
N ILE A 127 -3.54 -14.74 5.35
CA ILE A 127 -4.79 -15.39 5.77
C ILE A 127 -4.48 -16.67 6.55
N PRO A 128 -5.43 -17.23 7.31
CA PRO A 128 -5.17 -18.41 8.14
C PRO A 128 -4.59 -19.61 7.38
N ASP A 129 -5.03 -19.79 6.13
CA ASP A 129 -4.77 -21.01 5.37
C ASP A 129 -3.56 -20.90 4.39
N ASN A 130 -2.76 -19.81 4.47
CA ASN A 130 -1.64 -19.63 3.53
C ASN A 130 -0.26 -19.42 4.18
N LEU A 131 -0.10 -19.77 5.44
CA LEU A 131 1.16 -19.55 6.15
C LEU A 131 2.37 -20.26 5.50
N ASN A 132 2.12 -21.38 4.84
CA ASN A 132 3.11 -22.15 4.07
C ASN A 132 3.53 -21.45 2.75
N GLU A 133 2.72 -20.55 2.21
CA GLU A 133 2.99 -19.82 0.97
C GLU A 133 3.88 -18.57 1.18
N LEU A 134 3.98 -18.07 2.41
CA LEU A 134 4.60 -16.77 2.72
C LEU A 134 6.07 -16.70 2.28
N LYS A 135 6.82 -17.80 2.42
CA LYS A 135 8.22 -17.87 2.01
C LYS A 135 8.36 -17.68 0.51
N ASP A 136 7.60 -18.43 -0.26
CA ASP A 136 7.68 -18.40 -1.73
C ASP A 136 7.22 -17.05 -2.28
N LEU A 137 6.13 -16.49 -1.75
CA LEU A 137 5.66 -15.15 -2.09
C LEU A 137 6.73 -14.09 -1.77
N LYS A 138 7.40 -14.19 -0.63
CA LYS A 138 8.47 -13.27 -0.24
C LYS A 138 9.67 -13.38 -1.18
N GLU A 139 10.08 -14.57 -1.57
CA GLU A 139 11.17 -14.79 -2.52
C GLU A 139 10.86 -14.25 -3.92
N LYS A 140 9.59 -14.18 -4.30
CA LYS A 140 9.12 -13.57 -5.55
C LYS A 140 8.96 -12.04 -5.47
N GLY A 141 9.14 -11.44 -4.30
CA GLY A 141 9.17 -9.99 -4.14
C GLY A 141 8.10 -9.38 -3.24
N CYS A 142 7.13 -10.16 -2.74
CA CYS A 142 6.17 -9.68 -1.74
C CYS A 142 6.88 -9.49 -0.39
N LYS A 143 7.32 -8.26 -0.10
CA LYS A 143 7.98 -7.94 1.18
C LYS A 143 7.00 -7.54 2.27
N PHE A 144 5.78 -7.24 1.89
CA PHE A 144 4.70 -6.79 2.75
C PHE A 144 3.52 -7.74 2.60
N PHE A 145 2.84 -8.04 3.72
CA PHE A 145 1.72 -8.97 3.77
C PHE A 145 0.54 -8.32 4.48
N LYS A 146 -0.63 -8.34 3.85
CA LYS A 146 -1.86 -7.74 4.39
C LYS A 146 -2.69 -8.78 5.11
N ALA A 147 -3.12 -8.46 6.32
CA ALA A 147 -4.05 -9.25 7.11
C ALA A 147 -5.22 -8.40 7.63
N PHE A 148 -6.24 -9.08 8.12
CA PHE A 148 -7.39 -8.48 8.78
C PHE A 148 -7.61 -9.14 10.15
N ILE A 149 -7.74 -8.29 11.17
CA ILE A 149 -8.38 -8.62 12.43
C ILE A 149 -9.72 -7.89 12.38
N GLY A 150 -10.78 -8.56 11.97
CA GLY A 150 -12.07 -7.90 11.82
C GLY A 150 -12.85 -8.35 10.59
N PRO A 151 -14.03 -7.78 10.35
CA PRO A 151 -14.85 -8.12 9.20
C PRO A 151 -14.14 -7.78 7.88
N VAL A 152 -14.19 -8.68 6.93
CA VAL A 152 -13.65 -8.51 5.58
C VAL A 152 -14.60 -9.15 4.56
N SER A 153 -14.42 -8.84 3.28
CA SER A 153 -15.20 -9.42 2.18
C SER A 153 -15.07 -10.95 2.12
N SER A 154 -16.07 -11.61 1.53
CA SER A 154 -16.16 -13.07 1.47
C SER A 154 -15.04 -13.75 0.66
N ASP A 155 -14.32 -13.00 -0.13
CA ASP A 155 -13.18 -13.44 -0.95
C ASP A 155 -11.83 -13.35 -0.22
N TYR A 156 -11.84 -12.96 1.07
CA TYR A 156 -10.65 -12.85 1.89
C TYR A 156 -10.94 -13.24 3.34
N SER A 157 -10.04 -13.97 4.01
CA SER A 157 -10.28 -14.48 5.35
C SER A 157 -9.63 -13.59 6.43
N SER A 158 -10.40 -13.31 7.49
CA SER A 158 -9.89 -12.72 8.73
C SER A 158 -9.06 -13.71 9.53
N MET A 159 -8.14 -13.18 10.32
CA MET A 159 -7.36 -13.92 11.31
C MET A 159 -7.87 -13.66 12.73
N ASN A 160 -7.78 -14.64 13.60
CA ASN A 160 -7.83 -14.41 15.03
C ASN A 160 -6.43 -14.05 15.57
N TYR A 161 -6.35 -13.62 16.83
CA TYR A 161 -5.07 -13.17 17.41
C TYR A 161 -4.01 -14.27 17.45
N GLY A 162 -4.39 -15.54 17.70
CA GLY A 162 -3.45 -16.65 17.69
C GLY A 162 -2.82 -16.88 16.31
N GLN A 163 -3.65 -16.88 15.28
CA GLN A 163 -3.20 -16.99 13.89
C GLN A 163 -2.33 -15.80 13.47
N ALA A 164 -2.71 -14.58 13.88
CA ALA A 164 -1.91 -13.37 13.61
C ALA A 164 -0.52 -13.45 14.27
N TYR A 165 -0.45 -13.88 15.53
CA TYR A 165 0.82 -14.05 16.26
C TYR A 165 1.73 -15.10 15.60
N GLU A 166 1.18 -16.25 15.20
CA GLU A 166 1.93 -17.28 14.47
C GLU A 166 2.46 -16.73 13.13
N ALA A 167 1.59 -16.07 12.36
CA ALA A 167 1.95 -15.46 11.09
C ALA A 167 3.06 -14.41 11.24
N MET A 168 2.99 -13.53 12.25
CA MET A 168 4.01 -12.53 12.51
C MET A 168 5.36 -13.17 12.89
N THR A 169 5.33 -14.26 13.67
CA THR A 169 6.54 -15.04 14.00
C THR A 169 7.20 -15.63 12.76
N ILE A 170 6.42 -16.09 11.80
CA ILE A 170 6.94 -16.58 10.51
C ILE A 170 7.54 -15.43 9.70
N LEU A 171 6.81 -14.31 9.57
CA LEU A 171 7.26 -13.16 8.80
C LEU A 171 8.53 -12.52 9.37
N GLN A 172 8.70 -12.51 10.70
CA GLN A 172 9.94 -12.07 11.34
C GLN A 172 11.14 -12.90 10.84
N LYS A 173 11.03 -14.23 10.85
CA LYS A 173 12.08 -15.13 10.35
C LYS A 173 12.38 -14.92 8.87
N LEU A 174 11.38 -14.53 8.09
CA LEU A 174 11.51 -14.23 6.67
C LEU A 174 12.02 -12.80 6.41
N ASN A 175 12.23 -11.97 7.43
CA ASN A 175 12.50 -10.54 7.27
C ASN A 175 11.47 -9.86 6.34
N ALA A 176 10.20 -10.14 6.57
CA ALA A 176 9.05 -9.56 5.89
C ALA A 176 8.19 -8.77 6.88
N ARG A 177 7.25 -7.99 6.41
CA ARG A 177 6.43 -7.11 7.24
C ARG A 177 4.95 -7.41 7.07
N ALA A 178 4.18 -7.31 8.15
CA ALA A 178 2.73 -7.38 8.12
C ALA A 178 2.09 -6.00 8.24
N GLY A 179 0.98 -5.80 7.53
CA GLY A 179 0.07 -4.67 7.70
C GLY A 179 -1.31 -5.20 8.04
N PHE A 180 -1.89 -4.72 9.13
CA PHE A 180 -3.17 -5.20 9.62
C PHE A 180 -4.27 -4.14 9.44
N HIS A 181 -5.45 -4.57 9.03
CA HIS A 181 -6.68 -3.87 9.33
C HIS A 181 -7.19 -4.37 10.69
N CYS A 182 -7.41 -3.47 11.61
CA CYS A 182 -7.67 -3.79 13.00
C CYS A 182 -9.05 -3.31 13.43
N GLU A 183 -9.98 -4.26 13.61
CA GLU A 183 -11.28 -4.03 14.24
C GLU A 183 -11.63 -5.31 15.02
N ASP A 184 -11.85 -5.26 16.34
CA ASP A 184 -12.20 -6.46 17.09
C ASP A 184 -13.52 -7.04 16.59
N TYR A 185 -13.41 -8.23 15.98
CA TYR A 185 -14.53 -8.89 15.33
C TYR A 185 -15.64 -9.29 16.32
N THR A 186 -15.28 -9.60 17.56
CA THR A 186 -16.23 -10.05 18.58
C THR A 186 -17.13 -8.90 19.01
N ILE A 187 -16.57 -7.71 19.21
CA ILE A 187 -17.31 -6.48 19.53
C ILE A 187 -18.23 -6.11 18.38
N ILE A 188 -17.69 -6.02 17.16
CA ILE A 188 -18.47 -5.63 15.98
C ILE A 188 -19.63 -6.60 15.76
N LYS A 189 -19.36 -7.90 15.73
CA LYS A 189 -20.39 -8.93 15.50
C LYS A 189 -21.50 -8.88 16.54
N HIS A 190 -21.14 -8.65 17.81
CA HIS A 190 -22.13 -8.49 18.89
C HIS A 190 -23.01 -7.26 18.65
N LEU A 191 -22.40 -6.12 18.34
CA LEU A 191 -23.12 -4.87 18.11
C LEU A 191 -23.97 -4.91 16.85
N GLU A 192 -23.47 -5.46 15.74
CA GLU A 192 -24.25 -5.65 14.51
C GLU A 192 -25.49 -6.55 14.76
N LYS A 193 -25.33 -7.62 15.53
CA LYS A 193 -26.45 -8.48 15.90
C LYS A 193 -27.53 -7.68 16.67
N ARG A 194 -27.11 -6.91 17.69
CA ARG A 194 -28.00 -6.06 18.46
C ARG A 194 -28.72 -5.04 17.58
N MET A 195 -28.02 -4.35 16.68
CA MET A 195 -28.64 -3.38 15.76
C MET A 195 -29.71 -4.03 14.89
N ARG A 196 -29.46 -5.25 14.39
CA ARG A 196 -30.45 -6.01 13.59
C ARG A 196 -31.68 -6.40 14.41
N GLU A 197 -31.49 -6.87 15.64
CA GLU A 197 -32.58 -7.21 16.56
C GLU A 197 -33.46 -5.99 16.90
N GLU A 198 -32.84 -4.83 17.05
CA GLU A 198 -33.50 -3.54 17.25
C GLU A 198 -34.06 -2.92 15.93
N ARG A 199 -33.95 -3.62 14.80
CA ARG A 199 -34.35 -3.16 13.45
C ARG A 199 -33.69 -1.85 13.02
N LYS A 200 -32.53 -1.55 13.51
CA LYS A 200 -31.71 -0.40 13.14
C LYS A 200 -30.82 -0.79 11.92
N THR A 201 -31.28 -0.45 10.72
CA THR A 201 -30.62 -0.87 9.45
C THR A 201 -30.13 0.32 8.61
N THR A 202 -29.87 1.46 9.26
CA THR A 202 -29.35 2.67 8.59
C THR A 202 -27.82 2.64 8.53
N TRP A 203 -27.25 3.52 7.70
CA TRP A 203 -25.80 3.75 7.68
C TRP A 203 -25.26 4.23 9.03
N SER A 204 -26.03 5.04 9.78
CA SER A 204 -25.69 5.45 11.14
C SER A 204 -25.54 4.24 12.05
N SER A 205 -26.49 3.31 12.02
CA SER A 205 -26.45 2.09 12.83
C SER A 205 -25.27 1.18 12.47
N TYR A 206 -24.88 1.15 11.19
CA TYR A 206 -23.67 0.45 10.75
C TYR A 206 -22.41 1.06 11.40
N LEU A 207 -22.31 2.39 11.44
CA LEU A 207 -21.19 3.08 12.10
C LEU A 207 -21.24 2.89 13.63
N GLU A 208 -22.42 2.91 14.25
CA GLU A 208 -22.58 2.65 15.70
C GLU A 208 -22.08 1.25 16.10
N ALA A 209 -22.16 0.26 15.21
CA ALA A 209 -21.63 -1.06 15.45
C ALA A 209 -20.10 -1.17 15.32
N ARG A 210 -19.47 -0.19 14.65
CA ARG A 210 -18.00 -0.09 14.46
C ARG A 210 -17.43 0.98 15.39
N THR A 211 -17.34 0.62 16.66
CA THR A 211 -16.89 1.54 17.71
C THR A 211 -15.39 1.73 17.67
N VAL A 212 -14.93 2.92 18.08
CA VAL A 212 -13.49 3.21 18.27
C VAL A 212 -12.82 2.20 19.20
N VAL A 213 -13.56 1.69 20.20
CA VAL A 213 -13.05 0.67 21.14
C VAL A 213 -12.66 -0.62 20.40
N ALA A 214 -13.43 -1.04 19.39
CA ALA A 214 -13.09 -2.25 18.61
C ALA A 214 -11.77 -2.08 17.84
N GLU A 215 -11.54 -0.89 17.27
CA GLU A 215 -10.29 -0.55 16.58
C GLU A 215 -9.11 -0.48 17.55
N LEU A 216 -9.26 0.22 18.67
CA LEU A 216 -8.19 0.38 19.66
C LEU A 216 -7.73 -0.96 20.23
N ILE A 217 -8.67 -1.83 20.67
CA ILE A 217 -8.33 -3.14 21.25
C ILE A 217 -7.58 -4.00 20.22
N ALA A 218 -8.05 -4.06 18.98
CA ALA A 218 -7.39 -4.85 17.95
C ALA A 218 -6.00 -4.28 17.59
N THR A 219 -5.87 -2.96 17.54
CA THR A 219 -4.61 -2.29 17.24
C THR A 219 -3.59 -2.50 18.36
N GLU A 220 -3.99 -2.32 19.63
CA GLU A 220 -3.13 -2.56 20.80
C GLU A 220 -2.64 -4.01 20.86
N ALA A 221 -3.53 -4.98 20.58
CA ALA A 221 -3.17 -6.39 20.53
C ALA A 221 -2.12 -6.67 19.45
N VAL A 222 -2.27 -6.09 18.26
CA VAL A 222 -1.30 -6.26 17.15
C VAL A 222 0.05 -5.60 17.49
N ILE A 223 0.04 -4.41 18.11
CA ILE A 223 1.27 -3.74 18.55
C ILE A 223 2.01 -4.58 19.60
N GLU A 224 1.28 -5.13 20.59
CA GLU A 224 1.91 -5.97 21.61
C GLU A 224 2.48 -7.27 21.02
N MET A 225 1.79 -7.88 20.06
CA MET A 225 2.33 -9.02 19.32
C MET A 225 3.59 -8.66 18.54
N ALA A 226 3.62 -7.48 17.89
CA ALA A 226 4.79 -7.00 17.16
C ALA A 226 6.01 -6.75 18.05
N ASN A 227 5.79 -6.31 19.29
CA ASN A 227 6.87 -6.14 20.28
C ASN A 227 7.51 -7.47 20.73
N LYS A 228 6.84 -8.59 20.49
CA LYS A 228 7.29 -9.94 20.92
C LYS A 228 7.73 -10.83 19.76
N THR A 229 7.52 -10.39 18.54
CA THR A 229 7.94 -11.08 17.32
C THR A 229 8.94 -10.20 16.55
#